data_7c6a9e63d81338034668a716112982c5
#
_entry.id   7c6a9e63d81338034668a716112982c5
#
_cell.length_a   1.000
_cell.length_b   1.000
_cell.length_c   1.000
_cell.angle_alpha   90.00
_cell.angle_beta   90.00
_cell.angle_gamma   90.00
#
_symmetry.space_group_name_H-M   'P 1'
#
loop_
_entity.id
_entity.type
_entity.pdbx_description
1 polymer ?
#
loop_
_entity_poly.entity_id
_entity_poly.type
_entity_poly.pdbx_seq_one_letter_code
_entity_poly.pdbx_strand_id
1 'polypeptide(L)'
;MSAGLTLDGLFRRAGVRNAHATALADPPHRATFTDGARRRLTYAQADRAISAFAATLRGLGLHTGTIVGLQLPNTVESVIAFLGTVRAGMVAAPLPVLWRRQDMVEALGRAAARAIVTAARIGETRHAELAMEVAAELFPIRQICAFGADLPDGVVPLDGVFAGGAADTPPQRLGDVSAQVVAMTFDMSADGIVAVAHDHAHLFEAGVALAEAAGLALDTPIVTTIPLSSFAGLTASLMPWLITGGELSLHHGFDADAFAGQTAALEHGAVVLPGPVVAALADAVAATNRIVALWRAPLGPAARTPVANIADCVARDEASVTVATRGEDGLPDPTIVEAAARIAAPGTVAVGAYKFRQAALDTAVAASDPAAMIAALPDALLGNRLAGHAPEAARIAADLAAHGANPLVAQAFRRGRSLNSEASSTRY
;
A
#
# COMPACT_ATOMS: atom_id res chain seq x y z
N MET A 1 -5.19 -29.72 17.63
CA MET A 1 -5.33 -29.12 16.28
C MET A 1 -4.87 -27.66 16.39
N SER A 2 -3.70 -27.34 15.84
CA SER A 2 -3.19 -25.96 15.81
C SER A 2 -4.16 -25.15 14.95
N ALA A 3 -4.85 -24.18 15.54
CA ALA A 3 -5.60 -23.21 14.76
C ALA A 3 -4.57 -22.49 13.87
N GLY A 4 -4.65 -22.65 12.55
CA GLY A 4 -3.70 -22.08 11.61
C GLY A 4 -3.53 -20.60 11.84
N LEU A 5 -2.32 -20.09 11.66
CA LEU A 5 -1.99 -18.69 11.84
C LEU A 5 -2.71 -17.85 10.77
N THR A 6 -3.52 -16.88 11.19
CA THR A 6 -4.25 -15.98 10.29
C THR A 6 -3.97 -14.52 10.62
N LEU A 7 -4.10 -13.61 9.64
CA LEU A 7 -3.93 -12.16 9.85
C LEU A 7 -4.94 -11.63 10.88
N ASP A 8 -6.20 -12.09 10.82
CA ASP A 8 -7.21 -11.74 11.82
C ASP A 8 -6.85 -12.29 13.21
N GLY A 9 -6.28 -13.49 13.28
CA GLY A 9 -5.79 -14.09 14.52
C GLY A 9 -4.62 -13.30 15.14
N LEU A 10 -3.72 -12.76 14.33
CA LEU A 10 -2.64 -11.88 14.78
C LEU A 10 -3.21 -10.60 15.39
N PHE A 11 -4.13 -9.93 14.68
CA PHE A 11 -4.80 -8.72 15.15
C PHE A 11 -5.52 -8.97 16.49
N ARG A 12 -6.31 -10.05 16.59
CA ARG A 12 -7.04 -10.39 17.82
C ARG A 12 -6.13 -10.69 19.00
N ARG A 13 -4.98 -11.34 18.76
CA ARG A 13 -3.99 -11.58 19.84
C ARG A 13 -3.44 -10.29 20.40
N ALA A 14 -3.14 -9.29 19.57
CA ALA A 14 -2.75 -7.97 20.04
C ALA A 14 -3.86 -7.30 20.84
N GLY A 15 -5.11 -7.37 20.37
CA GLY A 15 -6.29 -6.86 21.07
C GLY A 15 -6.54 -7.51 22.42
N VAL A 16 -6.27 -8.81 22.56
CA VAL A 16 -6.38 -9.51 23.88
C VAL A 16 -5.31 -9.01 24.85
N ARG A 17 -4.09 -8.74 24.38
CA ARG A 17 -3.02 -8.19 25.23
C ARG A 17 -3.35 -6.79 25.72
N ASN A 18 -3.88 -5.94 24.84
CA ASN A 18 -4.02 -4.52 25.14
C ASN A 18 -5.21 -3.86 24.40
N ALA A 19 -6.43 -4.22 24.79
CA ALA A 19 -7.67 -3.78 24.14
C ALA A 19 -7.84 -2.25 24.09
N HIS A 20 -7.27 -1.52 25.06
CA HIS A 20 -7.42 -0.07 25.21
C HIS A 20 -6.24 0.72 24.61
N ALA A 21 -5.16 0.05 24.20
CA ALA A 21 -4.09 0.74 23.49
C ALA A 21 -4.56 1.20 22.10
N THR A 22 -3.97 2.27 21.62
CA THR A 22 -4.20 2.73 20.25
C THR A 22 -3.66 1.67 19.29
N ALA A 23 -4.52 1.23 18.36
CA ALA A 23 -4.17 0.30 17.30
C ALA A 23 -3.85 1.06 16.01
N LEU A 24 -4.70 2.02 15.64
CA LEU A 24 -4.65 2.72 14.37
C LEU A 24 -4.83 4.23 14.57
N ALA A 25 -4.06 5.02 13.83
CA ALA A 25 -4.19 6.47 13.80
C ALA A 25 -4.11 7.01 12.37
N ASP A 26 -5.03 7.90 12.03
CA ASP A 26 -5.07 8.63 10.77
C ASP A 26 -3.95 9.68 10.66
N PRO A 27 -3.57 10.06 9.41
CA PRO A 27 -2.70 11.20 9.17
C PRO A 27 -3.22 12.48 9.84
N PRO A 28 -2.35 13.31 10.46
CA PRO A 28 -2.77 14.54 11.10
C PRO A 28 -3.51 15.51 10.15
N HIS A 29 -3.08 15.56 8.90
CA HIS A 29 -3.60 16.43 7.83
C HIS A 29 -4.64 15.75 6.93
N ARG A 30 -5.30 14.69 7.40
CA ARG A 30 -6.27 13.89 6.64
C ARG A 30 -7.27 14.72 5.82
N ALA A 31 -7.78 15.83 6.38
CA ALA A 31 -8.79 16.67 5.75
C ALA A 31 -8.32 17.32 4.42
N THR A 32 -7.01 17.36 4.15
CA THR A 32 -6.48 17.94 2.91
C THR A 32 -6.69 17.03 1.69
N PHE A 33 -6.84 15.73 1.89
CA PHE A 33 -6.90 14.78 0.78
C PHE A 33 -8.13 13.85 0.77
N THR A 34 -8.89 13.75 1.87
CA THR A 34 -10.12 12.94 1.90
C THR A 34 -11.12 13.48 2.91
N ASP A 35 -12.36 13.05 2.76
CA ASP A 35 -13.46 13.46 3.62
C ASP A 35 -13.48 12.67 4.94
N GLY A 36 -14.27 13.16 5.88
CA GLY A 36 -14.47 12.53 7.17
C GLY A 36 -13.47 12.98 8.24
N ALA A 37 -13.84 12.76 9.48
CA ALA A 37 -13.04 13.13 10.64
C ALA A 37 -11.81 12.24 10.80
N ARG A 38 -10.70 12.82 11.25
CA ARG A 38 -9.52 12.09 11.66
C ARG A 38 -9.87 11.09 12.77
N ARG A 39 -9.46 9.84 12.62
CA ARG A 39 -9.72 8.77 13.58
C ARG A 39 -8.45 8.34 14.30
N ARG A 40 -8.61 7.97 15.54
CA ARG A 40 -7.64 7.25 16.35
C ARG A 40 -8.40 6.15 17.08
N LEU A 41 -8.13 4.89 16.77
CA LEU A 41 -8.89 3.75 17.27
C LEU A 41 -8.05 2.90 18.21
N THR A 42 -8.63 2.52 19.33
CA THR A 42 -8.07 1.45 20.16
C THR A 42 -8.26 0.09 19.47
N TYR A 43 -7.55 -0.95 19.92
CA TYR A 43 -7.74 -2.32 19.43
C TYR A 43 -9.20 -2.77 19.55
N ALA A 44 -9.85 -2.48 20.67
CA ALA A 44 -11.28 -2.80 20.85
C ALA A 44 -12.19 -2.04 19.88
N GLN A 45 -11.90 -0.78 19.58
CA GLN A 45 -12.68 0.01 18.61
C GLN A 45 -12.44 -0.48 17.18
N ALA A 46 -11.18 -0.76 16.82
CA ALA A 46 -10.82 -1.31 15.52
C ALA A 46 -11.45 -2.70 15.31
N ASP A 47 -11.47 -3.57 16.33
CA ASP A 47 -12.09 -4.89 16.24
C ASP A 47 -13.59 -4.80 15.95
N ARG A 48 -14.30 -3.86 16.60
CA ARG A 48 -15.72 -3.61 16.31
C ARG A 48 -15.92 -3.10 14.89
N ALA A 49 -15.10 -2.16 14.43
CA ALA A 49 -15.20 -1.63 13.07
C ALA A 49 -14.92 -2.69 12.00
N ILE A 50 -13.89 -3.54 12.21
CA ILE A 50 -13.58 -4.68 11.34
C ILE A 50 -14.75 -5.67 11.30
N SER A 51 -15.36 -5.97 12.45
CA SER A 51 -16.53 -6.87 12.52
C SER A 51 -17.73 -6.28 11.79
N ALA A 52 -18.03 -5.00 12.01
CA ALA A 52 -19.13 -4.30 11.35
C ALA A 52 -18.92 -4.26 9.82
N PHE A 53 -17.70 -3.98 9.36
CA PHE A 53 -17.36 -4.00 7.94
C PHE A 53 -17.55 -5.41 7.33
N ALA A 54 -17.07 -6.46 8.01
CA ALA A 54 -17.24 -7.84 7.57
C ALA A 54 -18.71 -8.23 7.48
N ALA A 55 -19.53 -7.83 8.47
CA ALA A 55 -20.97 -8.05 8.48
C ALA A 55 -21.65 -7.31 7.31
N THR A 56 -21.25 -6.07 7.02
CA THR A 56 -21.77 -5.29 5.89
C THR A 56 -21.52 -6.01 4.56
N LEU A 57 -20.29 -6.47 4.29
CA LEU A 57 -19.98 -7.19 3.05
C LEU A 57 -20.85 -8.47 2.89
N ARG A 58 -20.99 -9.23 3.96
CA ARG A 58 -21.86 -10.43 3.91
C ARG A 58 -23.34 -10.08 3.75
N GLY A 59 -23.81 -9.02 4.41
CA GLY A 59 -25.16 -8.50 4.25
C GLY A 59 -25.50 -8.06 2.83
N LEU A 60 -24.50 -7.68 2.05
CA LEU A 60 -24.63 -7.36 0.62
C LEU A 60 -24.66 -8.61 -0.28
N GLY A 61 -24.67 -9.81 0.29
CA GLY A 61 -24.72 -11.09 -0.44
C GLY A 61 -23.36 -11.53 -1.01
N LEU A 62 -22.26 -10.96 -0.55
CA LEU A 62 -20.92 -11.41 -0.95
C LEU A 62 -20.54 -12.66 -0.14
N HIS A 63 -20.01 -13.67 -0.83
CA HIS A 63 -19.69 -14.97 -0.24
C HIS A 63 -18.19 -15.12 0.05
N THR A 64 -17.85 -16.12 0.86
CA THR A 64 -16.47 -16.52 1.11
C THR A 64 -15.72 -16.76 -0.21
N GLY A 65 -14.47 -16.30 -0.28
CA GLY A 65 -13.62 -16.36 -1.48
C GLY A 65 -13.89 -15.26 -2.51
N THR A 66 -14.91 -14.40 -2.31
CA THR A 66 -15.15 -13.26 -3.18
C THR A 66 -13.96 -12.29 -3.14
N ILE A 67 -13.53 -11.81 -4.32
CA ILE A 67 -12.49 -10.80 -4.42
C ILE A 67 -13.12 -9.41 -4.36
N VAL A 68 -12.61 -8.57 -3.45
CA VAL A 68 -13.07 -7.21 -3.19
C VAL A 68 -11.94 -6.23 -3.49
N GLY A 69 -12.11 -5.39 -4.52
CA GLY A 69 -11.18 -4.31 -4.85
C GLY A 69 -11.22 -3.22 -3.78
N LEU A 70 -10.07 -2.82 -3.25
CA LEU A 70 -9.94 -1.79 -2.21
C LEU A 70 -9.11 -0.62 -2.74
N GLN A 71 -9.72 0.47 -3.18
CA GLN A 71 -9.01 1.67 -3.61
C GLN A 71 -9.17 2.77 -2.56
N LEU A 72 -8.33 2.75 -1.54
CA LEU A 72 -8.39 3.62 -0.38
C LEU A 72 -7.04 4.32 -0.13
N PRO A 73 -7.04 5.56 0.36
CA PRO A 73 -5.81 6.23 0.78
C PRO A 73 -5.25 5.55 2.03
N ASN A 74 -4.02 5.89 2.42
CA ASN A 74 -3.39 5.33 3.61
C ASN A 74 -4.00 5.93 4.90
N THR A 75 -5.21 5.52 5.22
CA THR A 75 -6.03 5.94 6.36
C THR A 75 -6.56 4.73 7.13
N VAL A 76 -7.14 4.97 8.29
CA VAL A 76 -7.74 3.93 9.14
C VAL A 76 -8.72 3.05 8.35
N GLU A 77 -9.49 3.63 7.44
CA GLU A 77 -10.45 2.91 6.61
C GLU A 77 -9.79 1.84 5.73
N SER A 78 -8.56 2.08 5.23
CA SER A 78 -7.86 1.10 4.39
C SER A 78 -7.52 -0.17 5.18
N VAL A 79 -7.10 -0.04 6.42
CA VAL A 79 -6.78 -1.16 7.30
C VAL A 79 -8.05 -1.89 7.76
N ILE A 80 -9.09 -1.13 8.13
CA ILE A 80 -10.40 -1.70 8.51
C ILE A 80 -11.02 -2.46 7.35
N ALA A 81 -10.99 -1.91 6.12
CA ALA A 81 -11.52 -2.56 4.94
C ALA A 81 -10.72 -3.82 4.58
N PHE A 82 -9.39 -3.77 4.66
CA PHE A 82 -8.54 -4.92 4.40
C PHE A 82 -8.83 -6.06 5.40
N LEU A 83 -8.71 -5.80 6.70
CA LEU A 83 -8.93 -6.82 7.73
C LEU A 83 -10.39 -7.28 7.79
N GLY A 84 -11.35 -6.38 7.54
CA GLY A 84 -12.76 -6.73 7.49
C GLY A 84 -13.11 -7.64 6.31
N THR A 85 -12.50 -7.41 5.15
CA THR A 85 -12.61 -8.30 3.99
C THR A 85 -12.05 -9.69 4.31
N VAL A 86 -10.86 -9.75 4.93
CA VAL A 86 -10.25 -11.01 5.38
C VAL A 86 -11.12 -11.71 6.42
N ARG A 87 -11.64 -10.98 7.42
CA ARG A 87 -12.56 -11.51 8.46
C ARG A 87 -13.85 -12.05 7.88
N ALA A 88 -14.37 -11.43 6.81
CA ALA A 88 -15.54 -11.92 6.10
C ALA A 88 -15.28 -13.22 5.32
N GLY A 89 -14.03 -13.70 5.27
CA GLY A 89 -13.63 -14.87 4.49
C GLY A 89 -13.42 -14.57 3.02
N MET A 90 -13.27 -13.30 2.67
CA MET A 90 -13.09 -12.82 1.30
C MET A 90 -11.63 -12.48 1.04
N VAL A 91 -11.30 -12.17 -0.22
CA VAL A 91 -9.94 -11.82 -0.67
C VAL A 91 -9.86 -10.31 -0.88
N ALA A 92 -8.99 -9.65 -0.15
CA ALA A 92 -8.73 -8.23 -0.29
C ALA A 92 -7.82 -7.98 -1.50
N ALA A 93 -8.24 -7.13 -2.43
CA ALA A 93 -7.46 -6.73 -3.60
C ALA A 93 -7.16 -5.22 -3.52
N PRO A 94 -6.15 -4.78 -2.74
CA PRO A 94 -5.83 -3.37 -2.61
C PRO A 94 -5.25 -2.81 -3.91
N LEU A 95 -5.77 -1.65 -4.30
CA LEU A 95 -5.46 -0.99 -5.55
C LEU A 95 -4.74 0.35 -5.30
N PRO A 96 -3.77 0.72 -6.14
CA PRO A 96 -3.17 2.04 -6.09
C PRO A 96 -4.22 3.15 -6.26
N VAL A 97 -4.13 4.20 -5.43
CA VAL A 97 -5.03 5.35 -5.52
C VAL A 97 -4.84 6.17 -6.79
N LEU A 98 -3.67 6.05 -7.44
CA LEU A 98 -3.37 6.71 -8.71
C LEU A 98 -3.96 5.98 -9.92
N TRP A 99 -4.42 4.75 -9.77
CA TRP A 99 -5.06 4.02 -10.85
C TRP A 99 -6.41 4.67 -11.21
N ARG A 100 -6.71 4.64 -12.50
CA ARG A 100 -7.93 5.19 -13.07
C ARG A 100 -8.74 4.08 -13.74
N ARG A 101 -9.83 4.46 -14.36
CA ARG A 101 -10.81 3.53 -14.91
C ARG A 101 -10.20 2.38 -15.70
N GLN A 102 -9.32 2.66 -16.64
CA GLN A 102 -8.72 1.62 -17.48
C GLN A 102 -7.86 0.62 -16.70
N ASP A 103 -7.08 1.10 -15.73
CA ASP A 103 -6.26 0.25 -14.87
C ASP A 103 -7.10 -0.65 -13.98
N MET A 104 -8.12 -0.05 -13.38
CA MET A 104 -9.03 -0.77 -12.50
C MET A 104 -9.85 -1.79 -13.27
N VAL A 105 -10.35 -1.46 -14.46
CA VAL A 105 -11.07 -2.40 -15.33
C VAL A 105 -10.19 -3.61 -15.67
N GLU A 106 -8.94 -3.39 -16.06
CA GLU A 106 -8.03 -4.49 -16.36
C GLU A 106 -7.71 -5.33 -15.12
N ALA A 107 -7.30 -4.68 -14.02
CA ALA A 107 -6.91 -5.39 -12.79
C ALA A 107 -8.07 -6.18 -12.18
N LEU A 108 -9.21 -5.52 -11.97
CA LEU A 108 -10.38 -6.13 -11.36
C LEU A 108 -11.05 -7.16 -12.26
N GLY A 109 -11.00 -6.95 -13.59
CA GLY A 109 -11.45 -7.93 -14.57
C GLY A 109 -10.64 -9.21 -14.51
N ARG A 110 -9.30 -9.10 -14.50
CA ARG A 110 -8.40 -10.27 -14.37
C ARG A 110 -8.54 -10.98 -13.01
N ALA A 111 -8.78 -10.23 -11.96
CA ALA A 111 -9.05 -10.77 -10.64
C ALA A 111 -10.46 -11.36 -10.48
N ALA A 112 -11.36 -11.15 -11.44
CA ALA A 112 -12.77 -11.50 -11.32
C ALA A 112 -13.46 -10.92 -10.07
N ALA A 113 -13.12 -9.68 -9.71
CA ALA A 113 -13.66 -9.00 -8.54
C ALA A 113 -15.19 -8.83 -8.64
N ARG A 114 -15.85 -8.80 -7.48
CA ARG A 114 -17.32 -8.69 -7.37
C ARG A 114 -17.78 -7.41 -6.67
N ALA A 115 -16.89 -6.74 -5.99
CA ALA A 115 -17.17 -5.50 -5.28
C ALA A 115 -15.97 -4.55 -5.36
N ILE A 116 -16.26 -3.26 -5.22
CA ILE A 116 -15.26 -2.20 -5.05
C ILE A 116 -15.57 -1.46 -3.75
N VAL A 117 -14.55 -1.24 -2.93
CA VAL A 117 -14.58 -0.38 -1.75
C VAL A 117 -13.64 0.79 -1.99
N THR A 118 -14.12 2.01 -1.79
CA THR A 118 -13.35 3.22 -2.03
C THR A 118 -13.70 4.32 -1.02
N ALA A 119 -13.23 5.55 -1.25
CA ALA A 119 -13.68 6.75 -0.57
C ALA A 119 -14.46 7.63 -1.55
N ALA A 120 -15.30 8.54 -1.06
CA ALA A 120 -16.00 9.51 -1.89
C ALA A 120 -15.02 10.30 -2.74
N ARG A 121 -13.95 10.81 -2.09
CA ARG A 121 -12.91 11.64 -2.69
C ARG A 121 -11.52 11.26 -2.14
N ILE A 122 -10.53 11.25 -3.02
CA ILE A 122 -9.10 11.17 -2.66
C ILE A 122 -8.36 12.20 -3.51
N GLY A 123 -7.72 13.20 -2.87
CA GLY A 123 -7.23 14.38 -3.56
C GLY A 123 -8.36 15.08 -4.29
N GLU A 124 -8.13 15.43 -5.54
CA GLU A 124 -9.12 16.06 -6.42
C GLU A 124 -10.04 15.05 -7.15
N THR A 125 -9.78 13.75 -6.99
CA THR A 125 -10.52 12.72 -7.73
C THR A 125 -11.71 12.21 -6.93
N ARG A 126 -12.90 12.20 -7.54
CA ARG A 126 -14.12 11.58 -7.01
C ARG A 126 -14.10 10.07 -7.23
N HIS A 127 -13.54 9.34 -6.28
CA HIS A 127 -13.27 7.91 -6.43
C HIS A 127 -14.55 7.06 -6.41
N ALA A 128 -15.61 7.49 -5.73
CA ALA A 128 -16.89 6.79 -5.80
C ALA A 128 -17.50 6.82 -7.22
N GLU A 129 -17.42 7.97 -7.91
CA GLU A 129 -17.85 8.10 -9.32
C GLU A 129 -16.96 7.25 -10.24
N LEU A 130 -15.64 7.28 -10.04
CA LEU A 130 -14.69 6.42 -10.77
C LEU A 130 -15.03 4.93 -10.60
N ALA A 131 -15.37 4.49 -9.39
CA ALA A 131 -15.76 3.11 -9.14
C ALA A 131 -17.05 2.72 -9.87
N MET A 132 -18.01 3.65 -10.01
CA MET A 132 -19.22 3.42 -10.81
C MET A 132 -18.90 3.28 -12.30
N GLU A 133 -18.00 4.12 -12.83
CA GLU A 133 -17.55 3.99 -14.23
C GLU A 133 -16.89 2.63 -14.47
N VAL A 134 -16.06 2.15 -13.55
CA VAL A 134 -15.43 0.83 -13.61
C VAL A 134 -16.49 -0.29 -13.58
N ALA A 135 -17.46 -0.20 -12.68
CA ALA A 135 -18.51 -1.20 -12.55
C ALA A 135 -19.44 -1.25 -13.79
N ALA A 136 -19.63 -0.12 -14.47
CA ALA A 136 -20.39 -0.08 -15.72
C ALA A 136 -19.73 -0.89 -16.86
N GLU A 137 -18.39 -1.02 -16.84
CA GLU A 137 -17.66 -1.84 -17.81
C GLU A 137 -17.45 -3.29 -17.33
N LEU A 138 -17.40 -3.51 -16.02
CA LEU A 138 -17.19 -4.83 -15.43
C LEU A 138 -18.48 -5.41 -14.84
N PHE A 139 -19.27 -6.05 -15.69
CA PHE A 139 -20.54 -6.67 -15.31
C PHE A 139 -20.49 -7.58 -14.06
N PRO A 140 -19.39 -8.28 -13.73
CA PRO A 140 -19.29 -9.06 -12.49
C PRO A 140 -19.34 -8.23 -11.21
N ILE A 141 -18.96 -6.95 -11.24
CA ILE A 141 -19.02 -6.07 -10.06
C ILE A 141 -20.47 -5.71 -9.77
N ARG A 142 -20.95 -6.09 -8.60
CA ARG A 142 -22.34 -5.91 -8.17
C ARG A 142 -22.50 -4.92 -7.04
N GLN A 143 -21.43 -4.66 -6.30
CA GLN A 143 -21.46 -3.81 -5.10
C GLN A 143 -20.35 -2.76 -5.20
N ILE A 144 -20.73 -1.52 -5.00
CA ILE A 144 -19.81 -0.40 -4.81
C ILE A 144 -20.10 0.18 -3.44
N CYS A 145 -19.09 0.25 -2.61
CA CYS A 145 -19.19 0.77 -1.26
C CYS A 145 -18.17 1.90 -1.07
N ALA A 146 -18.50 2.93 -0.32
CA ALA A 146 -17.56 4.00 -0.09
C ALA A 146 -17.68 4.63 1.30
N PHE A 147 -16.55 5.13 1.79
CA PHE A 147 -16.45 6.01 2.94
C PHE A 147 -16.54 7.47 2.48
N GLY A 148 -17.09 8.32 3.32
CA GLY A 148 -17.20 9.76 3.09
C GLY A 148 -18.62 10.22 2.81
N ALA A 149 -18.77 11.52 2.58
CA ALA A 149 -20.05 12.18 2.33
C ALA A 149 -20.34 12.33 0.83
N ASP A 150 -21.54 12.74 0.51
CA ASP A 150 -22.01 13.07 -0.85
C ASP A 150 -21.76 11.93 -1.87
N LEU A 151 -22.10 10.72 -1.47
CA LEU A 151 -21.97 9.54 -2.30
C LEU A 151 -23.01 9.52 -3.43
N PRO A 152 -22.64 9.08 -4.64
CA PRO A 152 -23.59 8.89 -5.73
C PRO A 152 -24.67 7.84 -5.40
N ASP A 153 -25.84 7.96 -6.02
CA ASP A 153 -26.90 6.97 -5.90
C ASP A 153 -26.42 5.57 -6.30
N GLY A 154 -26.77 4.56 -5.50
CA GLY A 154 -26.37 3.18 -5.70
C GLY A 154 -25.03 2.79 -5.05
N VAL A 155 -24.30 3.73 -4.48
CA VAL A 155 -23.11 3.46 -3.67
C VAL A 155 -23.50 3.23 -2.21
N VAL A 156 -23.05 2.13 -1.62
CA VAL A 156 -23.34 1.77 -0.23
C VAL A 156 -22.44 2.56 0.73
N PRO A 157 -23.00 3.35 1.66
CA PRO A 157 -22.19 4.10 2.62
C PRO A 157 -21.59 3.19 3.69
N LEU A 158 -20.31 3.43 4.03
CA LEU A 158 -19.56 2.60 4.98
C LEU A 158 -19.25 3.28 6.32
N ASP A 159 -19.44 4.58 6.48
CA ASP A 159 -19.06 5.30 7.71
C ASP A 159 -19.75 4.74 8.96
N GLY A 160 -20.91 4.12 8.80
CA GLY A 160 -21.64 3.45 9.89
C GLY A 160 -20.86 2.34 10.60
N VAL A 161 -19.81 1.77 9.99
CA VAL A 161 -18.99 0.73 10.61
C VAL A 161 -18.24 1.21 11.85
N PHE A 162 -18.02 2.53 11.97
CA PHE A 162 -17.36 3.15 13.12
C PHE A 162 -18.31 3.49 14.28
N ALA A 163 -19.62 3.45 14.06
CA ALA A 163 -20.61 3.78 15.09
C ALA A 163 -20.78 2.66 16.16
N GLY A 164 -20.12 1.54 15.95
CA GLY A 164 -20.30 0.34 16.78
C GLY A 164 -21.53 -0.46 16.34
N GLY A 165 -21.34 -1.70 16.02
CA GLY A 165 -22.37 -2.60 15.50
C GLY A 165 -22.34 -3.96 16.20
N ALA A 166 -23.23 -4.84 15.76
CA ALA A 166 -23.33 -6.20 16.28
C ALA A 166 -22.00 -6.96 16.17
N ALA A 167 -21.75 -7.79 17.16
CA ALA A 167 -20.67 -8.76 17.12
C ALA A 167 -20.85 -9.65 15.88
N ASP A 168 -19.81 -9.73 15.08
CA ASP A 168 -19.79 -10.59 13.91
C ASP A 168 -19.12 -11.92 14.24
N THR A 169 -19.72 -13.02 13.80
CA THR A 169 -19.10 -14.33 13.90
C THR A 169 -18.41 -14.62 12.57
N PRO A 170 -17.07 -14.72 12.56
CA PRO A 170 -16.34 -15.08 11.35
C PRO A 170 -16.86 -16.40 10.78
N PRO A 171 -16.88 -16.55 9.45
CA PRO A 171 -17.28 -17.80 8.83
C PRO A 171 -16.35 -18.94 9.27
N GLN A 172 -16.91 -20.12 9.50
CA GLN A 172 -16.12 -21.30 9.78
C GLN A 172 -15.29 -21.66 8.53
N ARG A 173 -13.98 -21.71 8.69
CA ARG A 173 -13.06 -22.09 7.62
C ARG A 173 -12.72 -23.57 7.73
N LEU A 174 -12.72 -24.27 6.60
CA LEU A 174 -12.37 -25.69 6.52
C LEU A 174 -10.95 -25.84 5.93
N GLY A 175 -10.24 -26.88 6.37
CA GLY A 175 -8.90 -27.21 5.87
C GLY A 175 -7.78 -26.39 6.54
N ASP A 176 -6.63 -26.32 5.90
CA ASP A 176 -5.51 -25.50 6.35
C ASP A 176 -5.78 -24.03 6.08
N VAL A 177 -6.08 -23.30 7.13
CA VAL A 177 -6.43 -21.89 7.05
C VAL A 177 -5.23 -21.04 6.64
N SER A 178 -3.99 -21.45 6.96
CA SER A 178 -2.79 -20.68 6.64
C SER A 178 -2.52 -20.58 5.14
N ALA A 179 -2.91 -21.58 4.38
CA ALA A 179 -2.78 -21.65 2.91
C ALA A 179 -3.97 -21.01 2.15
N GLN A 180 -4.93 -20.42 2.86
CA GLN A 180 -6.03 -19.73 2.18
C GLN A 180 -5.61 -18.37 1.67
N VAL A 181 -5.89 -18.09 0.39
CA VAL A 181 -5.66 -16.79 -0.23
C VAL A 181 -6.50 -15.72 0.48
N VAL A 182 -5.86 -14.63 0.89
CA VAL A 182 -6.47 -13.53 1.63
C VAL A 182 -6.22 -12.16 1.02
N ALA A 183 -5.19 -12.06 0.20
CA ALA A 183 -4.90 -10.84 -0.52
C ALA A 183 -4.55 -11.13 -1.98
N MET A 184 -4.76 -10.15 -2.83
CA MET A 184 -4.36 -10.18 -4.22
C MET A 184 -3.76 -8.82 -4.57
N THR A 185 -2.51 -8.82 -5.02
CA THR A 185 -1.84 -7.62 -5.52
C THR A 185 -1.61 -7.74 -7.03
N PHE A 186 -1.08 -6.70 -7.65
CA PHE A 186 -1.04 -6.63 -9.09
C PHE A 186 0.35 -6.25 -9.59
N ASP A 187 0.98 -7.15 -10.32
CA ASP A 187 2.23 -6.88 -11.02
C ASP A 187 1.98 -6.52 -12.48
N MET A 188 3.03 -6.07 -13.15
CA MET A 188 3.00 -5.72 -14.56
C MET A 188 3.87 -6.68 -15.36
N SER A 189 3.29 -7.20 -16.44
CA SER A 189 4.00 -8.02 -17.42
C SER A 189 3.97 -7.34 -18.81
N ALA A 190 4.62 -7.98 -19.78
CA ALA A 190 4.53 -7.58 -21.18
C ALA A 190 3.08 -7.61 -21.70
N ASP A 191 2.25 -8.51 -21.16
CA ASP A 191 0.86 -8.72 -21.57
C ASP A 191 -0.16 -7.98 -20.68
N GLY A 192 0.29 -7.00 -19.90
CA GLY A 192 -0.52 -6.18 -19.03
C GLY A 192 -0.45 -6.56 -17.55
N ILE A 193 -1.51 -6.29 -16.80
CA ILE A 193 -1.56 -6.54 -15.34
C ILE A 193 -1.67 -8.03 -15.05
N VAL A 194 -0.89 -8.47 -14.07
CA VAL A 194 -0.95 -9.83 -13.52
C VAL A 194 -1.41 -9.77 -12.08
N ALA A 195 -2.48 -10.50 -11.75
CA ALA A 195 -2.94 -10.66 -10.38
C ALA A 195 -2.08 -11.72 -9.67
N VAL A 196 -1.55 -11.38 -8.50
CA VAL A 196 -0.70 -12.24 -7.67
C VAL A 196 -1.41 -12.50 -6.35
N ALA A 197 -1.67 -13.77 -6.05
CA ALA A 197 -2.39 -14.19 -4.87
C ALA A 197 -1.44 -14.43 -3.69
N HIS A 198 -1.86 -14.02 -2.49
CA HIS A 198 -1.12 -14.20 -1.25
C HIS A 198 -2.00 -14.90 -0.21
N ASP A 199 -1.49 -15.95 0.38
CA ASP A 199 -2.09 -16.60 1.54
C ASP A 199 -1.56 -16.01 2.86
N HIS A 200 -2.13 -16.48 3.96
CA HIS A 200 -1.72 -16.03 5.29
C HIS A 200 -0.25 -16.35 5.60
N ALA A 201 0.22 -17.55 5.19
CA ALA A 201 1.57 -18.01 5.49
C ALA A 201 2.61 -17.15 4.77
N HIS A 202 2.41 -16.90 3.48
CA HIS A 202 3.31 -16.09 2.66
C HIS A 202 3.48 -14.67 3.22
N LEU A 203 2.37 -14.00 3.56
CA LEU A 203 2.41 -12.66 4.18
C LEU A 203 3.09 -12.69 5.55
N PHE A 204 2.82 -13.73 6.35
CA PHE A 204 3.40 -13.87 7.67
C PHE A 204 4.91 -14.09 7.61
N GLU A 205 5.40 -14.99 6.77
CA GLU A 205 6.82 -15.27 6.59
C GLU A 205 7.60 -14.02 6.17
N ALA A 206 7.08 -13.30 5.17
CA ALA A 206 7.69 -12.04 4.73
C ALA A 206 7.70 -10.97 5.83
N GLY A 207 6.60 -10.87 6.58
CA GLY A 207 6.49 -9.92 7.70
C GLY A 207 7.41 -10.26 8.87
N VAL A 208 7.57 -11.53 9.21
CA VAL A 208 8.50 -11.98 10.27
C VAL A 208 9.93 -11.67 9.88
N ALA A 209 10.34 -12.02 8.66
CA ALA A 209 11.68 -11.72 8.17
C ALA A 209 12.01 -10.21 8.28
N LEU A 210 11.04 -9.35 7.95
CA LEU A 210 11.22 -7.91 8.08
C LEU A 210 11.26 -7.45 9.55
N ALA A 211 10.35 -7.94 10.38
CA ALA A 211 10.31 -7.57 11.80
C ALA A 211 11.60 -7.96 12.52
N GLU A 212 12.15 -9.13 12.22
CA GLU A 212 13.43 -9.60 12.74
C GLU A 212 14.61 -8.75 12.26
N ALA A 213 14.69 -8.49 10.95
CA ALA A 213 15.75 -7.68 10.37
C ALA A 213 15.72 -6.23 10.90
N ALA A 214 14.53 -5.67 11.09
CA ALA A 214 14.38 -4.33 11.67
C ALA A 214 14.50 -4.32 13.21
N GLY A 215 14.63 -5.48 13.86
CA GLY A 215 14.73 -5.60 15.32
C GLY A 215 13.50 -5.07 16.06
N LEU A 216 12.30 -5.29 15.50
CA LEU A 216 11.05 -4.81 16.06
C LEU A 216 10.63 -5.69 17.26
N ALA A 217 10.36 -5.07 18.39
CA ALA A 217 9.86 -5.72 19.59
C ALA A 217 8.32 -5.76 19.61
N LEU A 218 7.76 -6.47 20.60
CA LEU A 218 6.34 -6.37 20.89
C LEU A 218 5.95 -4.92 21.23
N ASP A 219 4.77 -4.55 20.80
CA ASP A 219 4.16 -3.24 20.98
C ASP A 219 4.94 -2.05 20.35
N THR A 220 5.90 -2.32 19.44
CA THR A 220 6.62 -1.29 18.68
C THR A 220 5.62 -0.44 17.87
N PRO A 221 5.55 0.89 18.11
CA PRO A 221 4.74 1.78 17.29
C PRO A 221 5.38 2.00 15.92
N ILE A 222 4.55 2.07 14.88
CA ILE A 222 4.99 2.17 13.49
C ILE A 222 4.33 3.38 12.83
N VAL A 223 5.12 4.25 12.21
CA VAL A 223 4.64 5.27 11.27
C VAL A 223 4.93 4.78 9.86
N THR A 224 3.91 4.75 8.99
CA THR A 224 4.12 4.33 7.60
C THR A 224 3.61 5.36 6.60
N THR A 225 4.45 5.66 5.61
CA THR A 225 4.09 6.44 4.41
C THR A 225 3.74 5.55 3.22
N ILE A 226 3.85 4.22 3.38
CA ILE A 226 3.65 3.24 2.31
C ILE A 226 2.20 2.71 2.34
N PRO A 227 1.45 2.82 1.24
CA PRO A 227 0.10 2.28 1.14
C PRO A 227 0.10 0.74 1.07
N LEU A 228 -1.05 0.14 1.39
CA LEU A 228 -1.25 -1.31 1.40
C LEU A 228 -1.43 -1.93 0.00
N SER A 229 -1.29 -1.17 -1.07
CA SER A 229 -1.64 -1.54 -2.44
C SER A 229 -0.60 -2.41 -3.19
N SER A 230 0.37 -2.98 -2.47
CA SER A 230 1.38 -3.90 -3.02
C SER A 230 1.76 -4.95 -1.99
N PHE A 231 2.33 -6.07 -2.45
CA PHE A 231 2.89 -7.09 -1.55
C PHE A 231 3.94 -6.49 -0.61
N ALA A 232 4.83 -5.67 -1.17
CA ALA A 232 5.84 -5.00 -0.38
C ALA A 232 5.25 -4.01 0.63
N GLY A 233 4.17 -3.30 0.28
CA GLY A 233 3.44 -2.42 1.20
C GLY A 233 2.77 -3.20 2.33
N LEU A 234 2.14 -4.32 2.02
CA LEU A 234 1.59 -5.23 3.04
C LEU A 234 2.68 -5.75 3.97
N THR A 235 3.81 -6.20 3.40
CA THR A 235 4.95 -6.71 4.16
C THR A 235 5.60 -5.65 5.03
N ALA A 236 5.77 -4.43 4.52
CA ALA A 236 6.51 -3.39 5.23
C ALA A 236 5.66 -2.62 6.26
N SER A 237 4.34 -2.51 6.05
CA SER A 237 3.46 -1.70 6.90
C SER A 237 2.51 -2.54 7.75
N LEU A 238 1.70 -3.38 7.11
CA LEU A 238 0.63 -4.11 7.78
C LEU A 238 1.17 -5.26 8.63
N MET A 239 2.07 -6.07 8.07
CA MET A 239 2.53 -7.29 8.72
C MET A 239 3.36 -7.04 9.99
N PRO A 240 4.34 -6.11 10.01
CA PRO A 240 5.07 -5.79 11.23
C PRO A 240 4.14 -5.32 12.36
N TRP A 241 3.15 -4.48 12.03
CA TRP A 241 2.14 -4.07 13.01
C TRP A 241 1.32 -5.23 13.55
N LEU A 242 0.83 -6.14 12.70
CA LEU A 242 0.06 -7.31 13.14
C LEU A 242 0.91 -8.26 14.01
N ILE A 243 2.21 -8.35 13.75
CA ILE A 243 3.15 -9.21 14.47
C ILE A 243 3.50 -8.60 15.83
N THR A 244 3.84 -7.31 15.86
CA THR A 244 4.26 -6.62 17.09
C THR A 244 3.09 -6.22 17.97
N GLY A 245 2.00 -5.73 17.40
CA GLY A 245 0.79 -5.30 18.10
C GLY A 245 0.89 -3.92 18.72
N GLY A 246 1.77 -3.06 18.21
CA GLY A 246 1.85 -1.64 18.59
C GLY A 246 0.80 -0.76 17.91
N GLU A 247 1.05 0.55 17.88
CA GLU A 247 0.23 1.50 17.12
C GLU A 247 0.70 1.55 15.66
N LEU A 248 -0.20 1.51 14.69
CA LEU A 248 0.06 1.86 13.30
C LEU A 248 -0.47 3.27 13.01
N SER A 249 0.44 4.22 12.92
CA SER A 249 0.18 5.59 12.49
C SER A 249 0.37 5.71 10.98
N LEU A 250 -0.69 6.08 10.29
CA LEU A 250 -0.71 6.17 8.84
C LEU A 250 -0.34 7.59 8.38
N HIS A 251 0.35 7.68 7.25
CA HIS A 251 0.68 8.95 6.60
C HIS A 251 0.35 8.86 5.11
N HIS A 252 -0.37 9.86 4.58
CA HIS A 252 -0.79 9.87 3.17
C HIS A 252 -0.83 11.30 2.64
N GLY A 253 -0.42 11.47 1.38
CA GLY A 253 -0.18 12.80 0.84
C GLY A 253 0.92 13.46 1.67
N PHE A 254 2.20 13.29 1.31
CA PHE A 254 3.30 13.67 2.17
C PHE A 254 3.24 15.15 2.55
N ASP A 255 3.20 15.39 3.85
CA ASP A 255 3.30 16.70 4.48
C ASP A 255 4.45 16.66 5.49
N ALA A 256 5.45 17.52 5.29
CA ALA A 256 6.70 17.49 6.07
C ALA A 256 6.49 17.79 7.55
N ASP A 257 5.61 18.74 7.86
CA ASP A 257 5.34 19.14 9.26
C ASP A 257 4.54 18.05 9.99
N ALA A 258 3.54 17.49 9.33
CA ALA A 258 2.78 16.36 9.87
C ALA A 258 3.67 15.13 10.07
N PHE A 259 4.56 14.83 9.13
CA PHE A 259 5.52 13.73 9.24
C PHE A 259 6.49 13.95 10.40
N ALA A 260 7.08 15.14 10.50
CA ALA A 260 7.97 15.49 11.61
C ALA A 260 7.26 15.37 12.97
N GLY A 261 5.99 15.82 13.05
CA GLY A 261 5.19 15.67 14.26
C GLY A 261 4.89 14.20 14.62
N GLN A 262 4.61 13.35 13.63
CA GLN A 262 4.39 11.92 13.87
C GLN A 262 5.66 11.20 14.31
N THR A 263 6.79 11.48 13.68
CA THR A 263 8.08 10.84 14.00
C THR A 263 8.67 11.32 15.32
N ALA A 264 8.49 12.60 15.67
CA ALA A 264 8.90 13.15 16.98
C ALA A 264 8.14 12.53 18.16
N ALA A 265 6.91 12.03 17.92
CA ALA A 265 6.12 11.37 18.95
C ALA A 265 6.50 9.89 19.17
N LEU A 266 7.41 9.34 18.35
CA LEU A 266 7.86 7.96 18.46
C LEU A 266 8.99 7.84 19.50
N GLU A 267 8.82 6.89 20.40
CA GLU A 267 9.88 6.41 21.31
C GLU A 267 10.15 4.94 20.99
N HIS A 268 11.36 4.63 20.51
CA HIS A 268 11.76 3.27 20.11
C HIS A 268 10.80 2.61 19.09
N GLY A 269 10.29 3.41 18.13
CA GLY A 269 9.39 3.00 17.08
C GLY A 269 10.08 2.63 15.78
N ALA A 270 9.26 2.42 14.74
CA ALA A 270 9.72 2.22 13.39
C ALA A 270 9.05 3.22 12.43
N VAL A 271 9.80 3.66 11.42
CA VAL A 271 9.32 4.54 10.35
C VAL A 271 9.50 3.83 9.02
N VAL A 272 8.41 3.58 8.31
CA VAL A 272 8.42 2.91 7.01
C VAL A 272 8.39 3.96 5.92
N LEU A 273 9.47 4.03 5.14
CA LEU A 273 9.69 5.03 4.10
C LEU A 273 10.02 4.38 2.77
N PRO A 274 9.69 5.05 1.67
CA PRO A 274 10.29 4.72 0.39
C PRO A 274 11.81 4.90 0.47
N GLY A 275 12.57 3.89 0.05
CA GLY A 275 14.04 3.90 0.10
C GLY A 275 14.70 5.16 -0.47
N PRO A 276 14.32 5.63 -1.68
CA PRO A 276 14.94 6.80 -2.29
C PRO A 276 14.86 8.10 -1.47
N VAL A 277 13.88 8.24 -0.58
CA VAL A 277 13.73 9.46 0.24
C VAL A 277 14.38 9.34 1.62
N VAL A 278 14.86 8.15 1.97
CA VAL A 278 15.41 7.89 3.32
C VAL A 278 16.53 8.85 3.66
N ALA A 279 17.48 9.07 2.74
CA ALA A 279 18.61 9.96 3.00
C ALA A 279 18.17 11.42 3.28
N ALA A 280 17.08 11.88 2.65
CA ALA A 280 16.54 13.22 2.85
C ALA A 280 15.72 13.36 4.14
N LEU A 281 15.18 12.25 4.66
CA LEU A 281 14.27 12.25 5.81
C LEU A 281 14.89 11.62 7.07
N ALA A 282 16.09 11.04 6.97
CA ALA A 282 16.72 10.34 8.09
C ALA A 282 16.92 11.25 9.32
N ASP A 283 17.27 12.50 9.10
CA ASP A 283 17.48 13.48 10.18
C ASP A 283 16.17 13.86 10.92
N ALA A 284 15.03 13.67 10.28
CA ALA A 284 13.72 13.85 10.91
C ALA A 284 13.29 12.66 11.77
N VAL A 285 14.04 11.55 11.71
CA VAL A 285 13.76 10.33 12.49
C VAL A 285 14.80 10.22 13.62
N ALA A 286 14.34 10.27 14.86
CA ALA A 286 15.24 10.16 16.01
C ALA A 286 16.09 8.88 15.93
N ALA A 287 17.36 8.95 16.32
CA ALA A 287 18.31 7.84 16.27
C ALA A 287 17.90 6.59 17.07
N THR A 288 16.95 6.75 18.00
CA THR A 288 16.37 5.65 18.78
C THR A 288 15.34 4.82 17.99
N ASN A 289 14.86 5.36 16.88
CA ASN A 289 13.88 4.70 16.01
C ASN A 289 14.56 3.90 14.90
N ARG A 290 13.84 2.90 14.39
CA ARG A 290 14.25 2.11 13.23
C ARG A 290 13.67 2.70 11.96
N ILE A 291 14.40 2.63 10.86
CA ILE A 291 13.90 2.97 9.53
C ILE A 291 13.76 1.67 8.74
N VAL A 292 12.58 1.44 8.19
CA VAL A 292 12.32 0.41 7.18
C VAL A 292 12.28 1.09 5.83
N ALA A 293 13.29 0.85 5.01
CA ALA A 293 13.43 1.44 3.67
C ALA A 293 12.86 0.48 2.62
N LEU A 294 11.77 0.86 1.97
CA LEU A 294 11.17 0.06 0.92
C LEU A 294 11.73 0.47 -0.45
N TRP A 295 12.33 -0.50 -1.12
CA TRP A 295 12.93 -0.34 -2.44
C TRP A 295 12.22 -1.22 -3.47
N ARG A 296 12.32 -0.84 -4.72
CA ARG A 296 12.04 -1.72 -5.84
C ARG A 296 13.31 -1.96 -6.65
N ALA A 297 13.53 -3.20 -7.02
CA ALA A 297 14.65 -3.56 -7.89
C ALA A 297 14.43 -3.05 -9.34
N PRO A 298 15.50 -2.60 -10.02
CA PRO A 298 16.89 -2.44 -9.57
C PRO A 298 17.06 -1.24 -8.63
N LEU A 299 18.04 -1.32 -7.74
CA LEU A 299 18.33 -0.23 -6.79
C LEU A 299 19.02 0.94 -7.49
N GLY A 300 18.47 2.14 -7.26
CA GLY A 300 19.09 3.38 -7.73
C GLY A 300 20.28 3.84 -6.87
N PRO A 301 20.97 4.93 -7.27
CA PRO A 301 22.11 5.48 -6.52
C PRO A 301 21.80 5.81 -5.06
N ALA A 302 20.58 6.25 -4.77
CA ALA A 302 20.13 6.59 -3.42
C ALA A 302 20.25 5.42 -2.42
N ALA A 303 20.17 4.17 -2.88
CA ALA A 303 20.35 3.01 -2.04
C ALA A 303 21.77 2.90 -1.44
N ARG A 304 22.75 3.50 -2.07
CA ARG A 304 24.15 3.49 -1.65
C ARG A 304 24.51 4.63 -0.69
N THR A 305 23.57 5.49 -0.34
CA THR A 305 23.80 6.54 0.67
C THR A 305 23.85 5.90 2.05
N PRO A 306 24.93 6.12 2.83
CA PRO A 306 25.05 5.58 4.18
C PRO A 306 23.96 6.17 5.09
N VAL A 307 23.19 5.34 5.74
CA VAL A 307 22.21 5.74 6.77
C VAL A 307 22.16 4.64 7.83
N ALA A 308 22.27 5.03 9.10
CA ALA A 308 22.24 4.10 10.23
C ALA A 308 20.82 3.62 10.58
N ASN A 309 20.71 2.55 11.31
CA ASN A 309 19.47 2.00 11.88
C ASN A 309 18.40 1.63 10.81
N ILE A 310 18.83 1.19 9.64
CA ILE A 310 17.95 0.81 8.53
C ILE A 310 17.87 -0.71 8.38
N ALA A 311 16.63 -1.17 8.12
CA ALA A 311 16.35 -2.44 7.44
C ALA A 311 15.88 -2.14 6.01
N ASP A 312 16.61 -2.65 5.03
CA ASP A 312 16.23 -2.53 3.62
C ASP A 312 15.26 -3.67 3.26
N CYS A 313 14.09 -3.32 2.73
CA CYS A 313 13.12 -4.24 2.16
C CYS A 313 13.06 -4.01 0.65
N VAL A 314 13.58 -4.94 -0.13
CA VAL A 314 13.67 -4.82 -1.58
C VAL A 314 12.59 -5.66 -2.25
N ALA A 315 11.59 -5.01 -2.82
CA ALA A 315 10.59 -5.66 -3.66
C ALA A 315 11.22 -6.05 -5.00
N ARG A 316 11.18 -7.34 -5.31
CA ARG A 316 11.63 -7.88 -6.60
C ARG A 316 10.48 -7.87 -7.61
N ASP A 317 9.34 -8.31 -7.16
CA ASP A 317 8.06 -8.38 -7.87
C ASP A 317 6.92 -8.32 -6.83
N GLU A 318 5.71 -8.57 -7.25
CA GLU A 318 4.57 -8.67 -6.33
C GLU A 318 4.48 -10.04 -5.60
N ALA A 319 5.41 -10.94 -5.82
CA ALA A 319 5.43 -12.24 -5.12
C ALA A 319 6.58 -12.34 -4.10
N SER A 320 7.58 -11.45 -4.15
CA SER A 320 8.77 -11.61 -3.33
C SER A 320 9.44 -10.30 -2.91
N VAL A 321 9.90 -10.31 -1.65
CA VAL A 321 10.77 -9.27 -1.10
C VAL A 321 12.04 -9.93 -0.56
N THR A 322 13.13 -9.17 -0.56
CA THR A 322 14.37 -9.54 0.14
C THR A 322 14.62 -8.50 1.22
N VAL A 323 14.96 -8.94 2.41
CA VAL A 323 15.16 -8.05 3.57
C VAL A 323 16.56 -8.25 4.13
N ALA A 324 17.25 -7.16 4.46
CA ALA A 324 18.49 -7.18 5.21
C ALA A 324 18.70 -5.91 6.03
N THR A 325 19.50 -6.02 7.06
CA THR A 325 20.02 -4.88 7.83
C THR A 325 21.26 -4.31 7.15
N ARG A 326 21.50 -3.01 7.36
CA ARG A 326 22.78 -2.39 6.97
C ARG A 326 23.88 -2.66 7.98
N GLY A 327 25.11 -2.68 7.49
CA GLY A 327 26.30 -2.75 8.33
C GLY A 327 26.53 -1.49 9.18
N GLU A 328 27.58 -1.50 10.00
CA GLU A 328 27.99 -0.34 10.82
C GLU A 328 28.36 0.90 9.97
N ASP A 329 28.77 0.67 8.71
CA ASP A 329 29.04 1.72 7.73
C ASP A 329 27.76 2.37 7.17
N GLY A 330 26.58 1.87 7.53
CA GLY A 330 25.29 2.33 7.06
C GLY A 330 24.99 2.00 5.59
N LEU A 331 25.79 1.13 4.96
CA LEU A 331 25.61 0.71 3.57
C LEU A 331 24.73 -0.55 3.47
N PRO A 332 23.95 -0.70 2.41
CA PRO A 332 23.15 -1.90 2.18
C PRO A 332 24.04 -3.13 1.99
N ASP A 333 23.53 -4.28 2.42
CA ASP A 333 24.20 -5.57 2.21
C ASP A 333 24.50 -5.79 0.71
N PRO A 334 25.75 -6.10 0.34
CA PRO A 334 26.13 -6.34 -1.06
C PRO A 334 25.29 -7.41 -1.74
N THR A 335 24.82 -8.42 -1.01
CA THR A 335 24.00 -9.50 -1.57
C THR A 335 22.65 -9.01 -2.05
N ILE A 336 22.03 -8.03 -1.34
CA ILE A 336 20.81 -7.37 -1.79
C ILE A 336 21.06 -6.55 -3.06
N VAL A 337 22.15 -5.79 -3.09
CA VAL A 337 22.51 -4.97 -4.26
C VAL A 337 22.73 -5.85 -5.50
N GLU A 338 23.44 -6.96 -5.35
CA GLU A 338 23.66 -7.94 -6.44
C GLU A 338 22.37 -8.63 -6.87
N ALA A 339 21.54 -9.08 -5.92
CA ALA A 339 20.26 -9.70 -6.22
C ALA A 339 19.34 -8.76 -7.00
N ALA A 340 19.27 -7.50 -6.58
CA ALA A 340 18.51 -6.46 -7.28
C ALA A 340 19.05 -6.18 -8.70
N ALA A 341 20.38 -6.18 -8.87
CA ALA A 341 21.00 -5.97 -10.17
C ALA A 341 20.71 -7.11 -11.16
N ARG A 342 20.65 -8.36 -10.69
CA ARG A 342 20.35 -9.53 -11.54
C ARG A 342 18.93 -9.50 -12.13
N ILE A 343 17.98 -8.90 -11.44
CA ILE A 343 16.59 -8.75 -11.90
C ILE A 343 16.51 -7.72 -13.02
N ALA A 344 17.44 -6.78 -13.05
CA ALA A 344 17.55 -5.75 -14.10
C ALA A 344 18.23 -6.24 -15.38
N ALA A 345 18.54 -7.55 -15.50
CA ALA A 345 19.20 -8.10 -16.69
C ALA A 345 18.39 -7.88 -17.98
N PRO A 346 19.06 -7.63 -19.11
CA PRO A 346 18.39 -7.34 -20.37
C PRO A 346 17.48 -8.48 -20.80
N GLY A 347 16.25 -8.18 -21.11
CA GLY A 347 15.21 -9.15 -21.55
C GLY A 347 13.88 -9.01 -20.84
N THR A 348 13.82 -8.33 -19.70
CA THR A 348 12.56 -8.03 -19.04
C THR A 348 12.02 -6.68 -19.53
N VAL A 349 10.86 -6.69 -20.15
CA VAL A 349 10.12 -5.52 -20.67
C VAL A 349 9.92 -4.43 -19.60
N ALA A 350 10.00 -4.80 -18.35
CA ALA A 350 10.00 -3.93 -17.19
C ALA A 350 11.07 -2.83 -17.19
N VAL A 351 12.18 -2.99 -17.89
CA VAL A 351 13.34 -2.08 -17.84
C VAL A 351 13.05 -0.69 -18.40
N GLY A 352 12.29 -0.56 -19.48
CA GLY A 352 11.99 0.73 -20.10
C GLY A 352 11.14 1.63 -19.23
N ALA A 353 10.06 1.11 -18.70
CA ALA A 353 9.12 1.83 -17.86
C ALA A 353 9.70 2.14 -16.48
N TYR A 354 10.51 1.24 -15.96
CA TYR A 354 11.23 1.48 -14.71
C TYR A 354 12.25 2.63 -14.85
N LYS A 355 13.01 2.67 -15.95
CA LYS A 355 13.94 3.77 -16.21
C LYS A 355 13.25 5.13 -16.25
N PHE A 356 12.05 5.17 -16.79
CA PHE A 356 11.26 6.38 -16.82
C PHE A 356 10.87 6.88 -15.43
N ARG A 357 10.39 6.01 -14.58
CA ARG A 357 10.04 6.34 -13.20
C ARG A 357 11.23 6.64 -12.34
N GLN A 358 12.30 5.90 -12.52
CA GLN A 358 13.55 6.19 -11.86
C GLN A 358 14.05 7.59 -12.23
N ALA A 359 13.93 8.00 -13.49
CA ALA A 359 14.31 9.35 -13.92
C ALA A 359 13.44 10.44 -13.27
N ALA A 360 12.13 10.20 -13.10
CA ALA A 360 11.24 11.12 -12.39
C ALA A 360 11.62 11.21 -10.90
N LEU A 361 11.90 10.08 -10.29
CA LEU A 361 12.33 10.00 -8.90
C LEU A 361 13.71 10.65 -8.71
N ASP A 362 14.68 10.35 -9.57
CA ASP A 362 16.02 10.94 -9.53
C ASP A 362 15.95 12.48 -9.69
N THR A 363 15.01 12.97 -10.51
CA THR A 363 14.76 14.41 -10.65
C THR A 363 14.22 15.01 -9.36
N ALA A 364 13.29 14.34 -8.70
CA ALA A 364 12.73 14.77 -7.43
C ALA A 364 13.77 14.72 -6.31
N VAL A 365 14.60 13.69 -6.28
CA VAL A 365 15.74 13.55 -5.35
C VAL A 365 16.74 14.69 -5.55
N ALA A 366 17.11 14.99 -6.80
CA ALA A 366 18.03 16.09 -7.13
C ALA A 366 17.46 17.48 -6.76
N ALA A 367 16.13 17.62 -6.79
CA ALA A 367 15.45 18.84 -6.35
C ALA A 367 15.26 18.91 -4.82
N SER A 368 15.63 17.86 -4.07
CA SER A 368 15.40 17.73 -2.61
C SER A 368 13.96 18.00 -2.22
N ASP A 369 13.01 17.51 -3.02
CA ASP A 369 11.57 17.67 -2.79
C ASP A 369 10.96 16.36 -2.29
N PRO A 370 10.82 16.16 -0.97
CA PRO A 370 10.29 14.92 -0.39
C PRO A 370 8.85 14.60 -0.83
N ALA A 371 8.01 15.62 -1.02
CA ALA A 371 6.63 15.42 -1.46
C ALA A 371 6.58 14.85 -2.88
N ALA A 372 7.36 15.41 -3.79
CA ALA A 372 7.48 14.89 -5.15
C ALA A 372 8.09 13.47 -5.18
N MET A 373 9.08 13.21 -4.34
CA MET A 373 9.66 11.88 -4.20
C MET A 373 8.61 10.85 -3.78
N ILE A 374 7.85 11.11 -2.72
CA ILE A 374 6.83 10.19 -2.21
C ILE A 374 5.65 10.08 -3.19
N ALA A 375 5.25 11.16 -3.83
CA ALA A 375 4.20 11.12 -4.85
C ALA A 375 4.58 10.26 -6.08
N ALA A 376 5.88 10.22 -6.45
CA ALA A 376 6.37 9.38 -7.54
C ALA A 376 6.47 7.88 -7.17
N LEU A 377 6.57 7.56 -5.89
CA LEU A 377 6.94 6.25 -5.38
C LEU A 377 5.87 5.17 -5.40
N PRO A 378 4.61 5.42 -5.04
CA PRO A 378 3.59 4.37 -5.04
C PRO A 378 3.56 3.63 -6.37
N ASP A 379 3.75 4.36 -7.43
CA ASP A 379 3.80 3.81 -8.76
C ASP A 379 5.13 3.13 -9.10
N ALA A 380 6.25 3.63 -8.61
CA ALA A 380 7.55 2.99 -8.80
C ALA A 380 7.63 1.64 -8.07
N LEU A 381 6.89 1.48 -6.96
CA LEU A 381 6.77 0.22 -6.24
C LEU A 381 5.82 -0.78 -6.93
N LEU A 382 4.86 -0.28 -7.69
CA LEU A 382 3.80 -1.07 -8.28
C LEU A 382 4.05 -1.50 -9.73
N GLY A 383 5.28 -1.38 -10.20
CA GLY A 383 5.60 -1.75 -11.58
C GLY A 383 5.12 -0.70 -12.60
N ASN A 384 5.53 -0.73 -13.66
CA ASN A 384 5.86 0.00 -14.84
C ASN A 384 4.71 0.42 -15.75
N ARG A 385 3.50 0.50 -15.28
CA ARG A 385 2.32 0.67 -16.09
C ARG A 385 2.20 1.98 -16.83
N LEU A 386 2.76 3.04 -16.26
CA LEU A 386 2.64 4.38 -16.83
C LEU A 386 3.31 4.54 -18.20
N ALA A 387 4.23 3.67 -18.56
CA ALA A 387 4.91 3.75 -19.83
C ALA A 387 4.12 3.21 -21.02
N GLY A 388 3.16 2.31 -20.77
CA GLY A 388 2.37 1.67 -21.83
C GLY A 388 1.15 2.45 -22.29
N HIS A 389 0.59 3.33 -21.45
CA HIS A 389 -0.68 4.00 -21.70
C HIS A 389 -0.54 5.53 -21.74
N ALA A 390 -0.44 6.06 -22.92
CA ALA A 390 -0.19 7.46 -23.20
C ALA A 390 -1.16 8.48 -22.55
N PRO A 391 -2.50 8.26 -22.55
CA PRO A 391 -3.44 9.15 -21.88
C PRO A 391 -3.29 9.13 -20.36
N GLU A 392 -2.85 8.05 -19.83
CA GLU A 392 -2.72 7.77 -18.41
C GLU A 392 -1.49 8.41 -17.79
N ALA A 393 -0.34 8.34 -18.46
CA ALA A 393 0.87 9.04 -18.02
C ALA A 393 0.63 10.56 -17.92
N ALA A 394 -0.13 11.14 -18.85
CA ALA A 394 -0.48 12.56 -18.80
C ALA A 394 -1.40 12.88 -17.62
N ARG A 395 -2.37 12.01 -17.32
CA ARG A 395 -3.31 12.17 -16.21
C ARG A 395 -2.60 12.01 -14.86
N ILE A 396 -1.74 11.00 -14.72
CA ILE A 396 -0.96 10.83 -13.48
C ILE A 396 0.00 12.00 -13.28
N ALA A 397 0.60 12.52 -14.33
CA ALA A 397 1.40 13.74 -14.24
C ALA A 397 0.58 14.95 -13.78
N ALA A 398 -0.69 15.07 -14.20
CA ALA A 398 -1.61 16.09 -13.74
C ALA A 398 -2.04 15.85 -12.28
N ASP A 399 -2.31 14.61 -11.90
CA ASP A 399 -2.65 14.24 -10.52
C ASP A 399 -1.48 14.49 -9.57
N LEU A 400 -0.26 14.14 -9.96
CA LEU A 400 0.94 14.45 -9.18
C LEU A 400 1.12 15.95 -8.98
N ALA A 401 0.85 16.75 -10.02
CA ALA A 401 0.89 18.21 -9.93
C ALA A 401 -0.21 18.76 -9.02
N ALA A 402 -1.43 18.23 -9.11
CA ALA A 402 -2.57 18.61 -8.27
C ALA A 402 -2.35 18.27 -6.78
N HIS A 403 -1.57 17.23 -6.49
CA HIS A 403 -1.17 16.85 -5.13
C HIS A 403 0.11 17.56 -4.64
N GLY A 404 0.51 18.65 -5.26
CA GLY A 404 1.68 19.42 -4.87
C GLY A 404 3.02 18.83 -5.29
N ALA A 405 3.02 17.82 -6.17
CA ALA A 405 4.25 17.26 -6.70
C ALA A 405 4.99 18.29 -7.55
N ASN A 406 6.33 18.27 -7.48
CA ASN A 406 7.17 19.19 -8.25
C ASN A 406 6.84 19.12 -9.76
N PRO A 407 6.62 20.26 -10.44
CA PRO A 407 6.37 20.31 -11.89
C PRO A 407 7.42 19.58 -12.75
N LEU A 408 8.68 19.49 -12.27
CA LEU A 408 9.74 18.73 -12.94
C LEU A 408 9.46 17.22 -12.95
N VAL A 409 8.84 16.67 -11.91
CA VAL A 409 8.42 15.26 -11.88
C VAL A 409 7.34 15.00 -12.92
N ALA A 410 6.32 15.87 -12.97
CA ALA A 410 5.27 15.81 -13.99
C ALA A 410 5.84 15.95 -15.43
N GLN A 411 6.88 16.75 -15.60
CA GLN A 411 7.57 16.89 -16.89
C GLN A 411 8.39 15.66 -17.25
N ALA A 412 9.06 15.03 -16.28
CA ALA A 412 9.81 13.79 -16.49
C ALA A 412 8.89 12.63 -16.92
N PHE A 413 7.70 12.54 -16.35
CA PHE A 413 6.64 11.59 -16.77
C PHE A 413 6.23 11.80 -18.23
N ARG A 414 6.04 13.05 -18.67
CA ARG A 414 5.72 13.37 -20.05
C ARG A 414 6.83 13.04 -21.03
N ARG A 415 8.11 13.31 -20.68
CA ARG A 415 9.28 13.01 -21.52
C ARG A 415 9.50 11.52 -21.70
N GLY A 416 9.36 10.72 -20.62
CA GLY A 416 9.53 9.27 -20.72
C GLY A 416 8.53 8.62 -21.66
N ARG A 417 7.33 9.20 -21.78
CA ARG A 417 6.32 8.78 -22.75
C ARG A 417 6.78 8.92 -24.21
N SER A 418 7.41 10.04 -24.56
CA SER A 418 7.85 10.27 -25.94
C SER A 418 8.90 9.26 -26.38
N LEU A 419 9.81 8.88 -25.48
CA LEU A 419 10.85 7.90 -25.76
C LEU A 419 10.30 6.47 -26.00
N ASN A 420 9.20 6.10 -25.34
CA ASN A 420 8.59 4.77 -25.50
C ASN A 420 7.69 4.69 -26.76
N SER A 421 7.06 5.78 -27.16
CA SER A 421 6.27 5.80 -28.40
C SER A 421 7.17 5.65 -29.65
N GLU A 422 8.39 6.15 -29.62
CA GLU A 422 9.37 6.00 -30.71
C GLU A 422 9.96 4.59 -30.78
N ALA A 423 10.18 3.93 -29.62
CA ALA A 423 10.66 2.54 -29.58
C ALA A 423 9.62 1.52 -30.06
N SER A 424 8.32 1.84 -29.94
CA SER A 424 7.23 0.99 -30.41
C SER A 424 6.97 1.11 -31.93
N SER A 425 7.29 2.26 -32.51
CA SER A 425 7.10 2.51 -33.97
C SER A 425 8.22 1.93 -34.85
N THR A 426 9.34 1.49 -34.26
CA THR A 426 10.48 0.92 -35.00
C THR A 426 10.46 -0.62 -35.08
N ARG A 427 9.38 -1.26 -34.65
CA ARG A 427 9.15 -2.70 -34.83
C ARG A 427 7.97 -2.96 -35.78
N TYR A 428 8.17 -2.70 -37.06
CA TYR A 428 7.51 -3.35 -38.18
C TYR A 428 8.53 -3.73 -39.23
#